data_5d08ca2326d97f01d988eb2e42e62845
#
_entry.id   5d08ca2326d97f01d988eb2e42e62845
#
_cell.length_a   1.000
_cell.length_b   1.000
_cell.length_c   1.000
_cell.angle_alpha   90.00
_cell.angle_beta   90.00
_cell.angle_gamma   90.00
#
_symmetry.space_group_name_H-M   'P 1'
#
loop_
_entity.id
_entity.type
_entity.pdbx_description
1 polymer ?
#
loop_
_entity_poly.entity_id
_entity_poly.type
_entity_poly.pdbx_seq_one_letter_code
_entity_poly.pdbx_strand_id
1 'polypeptide(L)'
;MARTHSPATLDAVSILGQQVATERRAQRRTAADLAERAGISRDTLHRVERGDPSVAVGTVLEILVLLGVPVFGTDAAGLARESATGRRLLALLPQRVRPPTTEPDDAF
;
A
#
# COMPACT_ATOMS: atom_id res chain seq x y z
N MET A 1 19.69 13.65 -3.99
CA MET A 1 18.73 14.53 -3.31
C MET A 1 17.60 13.70 -2.71
N ALA A 2 17.34 13.86 -1.45
CA ALA A 2 16.31 13.11 -0.78
C ALA A 2 14.93 13.59 -1.24
N ARG A 3 14.05 12.65 -1.52
CA ARG A 3 12.68 12.98 -1.88
C ARG A 3 11.91 13.31 -0.61
N THR A 4 11.18 14.40 -0.62
CA THR A 4 10.32 14.81 0.48
C THR A 4 8.89 14.42 0.16
N HIS A 5 8.26 13.71 1.08
CA HIS A 5 6.86 13.35 0.97
C HIS A 5 5.99 14.39 1.68
N SER A 6 4.77 14.55 1.20
CA SER A 6 3.81 15.44 1.85
C SER A 6 3.43 14.89 3.23
N PRO A 7 2.96 15.77 4.14
CA PRO A 7 2.48 15.29 5.44
C PRO A 7 1.39 14.23 5.34
N ALA A 8 0.49 14.37 4.38
CA ALA A 8 -0.57 13.37 4.20
C ALA A 8 -0.01 11.99 3.83
N THR A 9 1.00 11.94 2.98
CA THR A 9 1.66 10.68 2.63
C THR A 9 2.33 10.06 3.85
N LEU A 10 3.04 10.87 4.63
CA LEU A 10 3.71 10.37 5.84
C LEU A 10 2.70 9.87 6.86
N ASP A 11 1.58 10.56 7.01
CA ASP A 11 0.52 10.12 7.91
C ASP A 11 -0.07 8.78 7.46
N ALA A 12 -0.31 8.63 6.16
CA ALA A 12 -0.85 7.38 5.63
C ALA A 12 0.10 6.21 5.86
N VAL A 13 1.38 6.41 5.61
CA VAL A 13 2.40 5.37 5.87
C VAL A 13 2.47 5.05 7.36
N SER A 14 2.39 6.08 8.20
CA SER A 14 2.39 5.89 9.66
C SER A 14 1.19 5.05 10.10
N ILE A 15 0.02 5.29 9.53
CA ILE A 15 -1.19 4.51 9.85
C ILE A 15 -0.98 3.04 9.47
N LEU A 16 -0.42 2.77 8.30
CA LEU A 16 -0.13 1.39 7.90
C LEU A 16 0.82 0.71 8.89
N GLY A 17 1.87 1.41 9.31
CA GLY A 17 2.81 0.87 10.29
C GLY A 17 2.14 0.61 11.64
N GLN A 18 1.25 1.49 12.06
CA GLN A 18 0.48 1.31 13.29
C GLN A 18 -0.43 0.09 13.21
N GLN A 19 -1.06 -0.13 12.06
CA GLN A 19 -1.90 -1.32 11.87
C GLN A 19 -1.07 -2.60 11.98
N VAL A 20 0.12 -2.61 11.40
CA VAL A 20 1.02 -3.75 11.51
C VAL A 20 1.38 -4.01 12.96
N ALA A 21 1.83 -2.98 13.68
CA ALA A 21 2.25 -3.13 15.06
C ALA A 21 1.10 -3.56 15.96
N THR A 22 -0.07 -2.96 15.79
CA THR A 22 -1.25 -3.25 16.58
C THR A 22 -1.69 -4.69 16.37
N GLU A 23 -1.81 -5.12 15.13
CA GLU A 23 -2.30 -6.45 14.83
C GLU A 23 -1.28 -7.52 15.24
N ARG A 24 0.01 -7.26 15.02
CA ARG A 24 1.05 -8.20 15.45
C ARG A 24 0.98 -8.44 16.95
N ARG A 25 0.85 -7.35 17.71
CA ARG A 25 0.78 -7.46 19.19
C ARG A 25 -0.50 -8.13 19.65
N ALA A 26 -1.61 -7.82 19.00
CA ALA A 26 -2.90 -8.45 19.32
C ALA A 26 -2.83 -9.96 19.09
N GLN A 27 -2.10 -10.40 18.07
CA GLN A 27 -1.91 -11.82 17.79
C GLN A 27 -0.77 -12.44 18.59
N ARG A 28 -0.12 -11.67 19.45
CA ARG A 28 0.99 -12.13 20.28
C ARG A 28 2.16 -12.69 19.47
N ARG A 29 2.40 -12.09 18.31
CA ARG A 29 3.54 -12.47 17.47
C ARG A 29 4.73 -11.58 17.78
N THR A 30 5.91 -12.19 17.89
CA THR A 30 7.14 -11.42 18.06
C THR A 30 7.53 -10.81 16.72
N ALA A 31 8.30 -9.72 16.78
CA ALA A 31 8.84 -9.12 15.58
C ALA A 31 9.72 -10.13 14.81
N ALA A 32 10.49 -10.95 15.52
CA ALA A 32 11.33 -11.96 14.89
C ALA A 32 10.50 -12.97 14.10
N ASP A 33 9.39 -13.46 14.67
CA ASP A 33 8.55 -14.43 14.01
C ASP A 33 7.89 -13.84 12.77
N LEU A 34 7.34 -12.64 12.87
CA LEU A 34 6.69 -12.02 11.73
C LEU A 34 7.68 -11.69 10.62
N ALA A 35 8.86 -11.18 10.97
CA ALA A 35 9.89 -10.88 9.99
C ALA A 35 10.32 -12.14 9.24
N GLU A 36 10.48 -13.26 9.95
CA GLU A 36 10.84 -14.52 9.33
C GLU A 36 9.76 -14.97 8.33
N ARG A 37 8.51 -14.92 8.74
CA ARG A 37 7.40 -15.31 7.84
C ARG A 37 7.30 -14.43 6.61
N ALA A 38 7.59 -13.15 6.77
CA ALA A 38 7.53 -12.21 5.65
C ALA A 38 8.80 -12.23 4.79
N GLY A 39 9.82 -12.97 5.22
CA GLY A 39 11.07 -13.04 4.48
C GLY A 39 11.88 -11.75 4.53
N ILE A 40 11.79 -11.00 5.61
CA ILE A 40 12.49 -9.72 5.77
C ILE A 40 13.30 -9.74 7.07
N SER A 41 14.19 -8.76 7.21
CA SER A 41 14.92 -8.58 8.46
C SER A 41 14.03 -7.93 9.52
N ARG A 42 14.41 -8.12 10.80
CA ARG A 42 13.71 -7.42 11.87
C ARG A 42 13.84 -5.91 11.74
N ASP A 43 14.97 -5.44 11.23
CA ASP A 43 15.16 -4.02 11.01
C ASP A 43 14.15 -3.49 10.00
N THR A 44 13.93 -4.21 8.91
CA THR A 44 12.91 -3.82 7.92
C THR A 44 11.53 -3.78 8.55
N LEU A 45 11.18 -4.77 9.37
CA LEU A 45 9.89 -4.77 10.06
C LEU A 45 9.75 -3.55 10.99
N HIS A 46 10.81 -3.23 11.74
CA HIS A 46 10.79 -2.05 12.60
C HIS A 46 10.59 -0.77 11.80
N ARG A 47 11.22 -0.68 10.62
CA ARG A 47 11.03 0.48 9.75
C ARG A 47 9.59 0.59 9.28
N VAL A 48 8.97 -0.54 8.93
CA VAL A 48 7.55 -0.54 8.55
C VAL A 48 6.69 -0.03 9.71
N GLU A 49 6.93 -0.55 10.92
CA GLU A 49 6.12 -0.17 12.08
C GLU A 49 6.32 1.28 12.49
N ARG A 50 7.47 1.86 12.16
CA ARG A 50 7.72 3.29 12.39
C ARG A 50 7.15 4.19 11.30
N GLY A 51 6.61 3.61 10.24
CA GLY A 51 6.08 4.41 9.15
C GLY A 51 7.15 4.98 8.22
N ASP A 52 8.23 4.23 8.01
CA ASP A 52 9.28 4.65 7.10
C ASP A 52 8.79 4.56 5.65
N PRO A 53 8.70 5.69 4.94
CA PRO A 53 8.12 5.69 3.60
C PRO A 53 9.03 5.08 2.54
N SER A 54 10.28 4.75 2.89
CA SER A 54 11.20 4.18 1.93
C SER A 54 11.07 2.67 1.79
N VAL A 55 10.28 2.01 2.65
CA VAL A 55 10.06 0.57 2.54
C VAL A 55 9.16 0.30 1.33
N ALA A 56 9.49 -0.72 0.57
CA ALA A 56 8.71 -1.08 -0.62
C ALA A 56 7.26 -1.37 -0.25
N VAL A 57 6.32 -0.86 -1.06
CA VAL A 57 4.90 -1.04 -0.79
C VAL A 57 4.50 -2.51 -0.77
N GLY A 58 5.11 -3.34 -1.63
CA GLY A 58 4.83 -4.78 -1.63
C GLY A 58 5.19 -5.45 -0.32
N THR A 59 6.28 -5.02 0.31
CA THR A 59 6.68 -5.57 1.61
C THR A 59 5.64 -5.23 2.68
N VAL A 60 5.16 -4.00 2.70
CA VAL A 60 4.15 -3.57 3.67
C VAL A 60 2.86 -4.36 3.46
N LEU A 61 2.42 -4.49 2.22
CA LEU A 61 1.19 -5.22 1.92
C LEU A 61 1.29 -6.70 2.25
N GLU A 62 2.45 -7.33 2.00
CA GLU A 62 2.64 -8.73 2.37
C GLU A 62 2.50 -8.94 3.86
N ILE A 63 3.06 -8.04 4.66
CA ILE A 63 2.94 -8.13 6.12
C ILE A 63 1.48 -8.02 6.54
N LEU A 64 0.72 -7.08 5.97
CA LEU A 64 -0.70 -6.93 6.29
C LEU A 64 -1.50 -8.18 5.91
N VAL A 65 -1.21 -8.76 4.75
CA VAL A 65 -1.87 -9.99 4.32
C VAL A 65 -1.55 -11.13 5.28
N LEU A 66 -0.30 -11.28 5.69
CA LEU A 66 0.11 -12.32 6.65
C LEU A 66 -0.58 -12.16 7.99
N LEU A 67 -0.86 -10.94 8.40
CA LEU A 67 -1.56 -10.65 9.65
C LEU A 67 -3.08 -10.81 9.52
N GLY A 68 -3.59 -11.02 8.31
CA GLY A 68 -5.02 -11.13 8.11
C GLY A 68 -5.76 -9.80 8.13
N VAL A 69 -5.03 -8.69 7.95
CA VAL A 69 -5.65 -7.36 7.87
C VAL A 69 -6.27 -7.19 6.50
N PRO A 70 -7.58 -6.86 6.41
CA PRO A 70 -8.20 -6.66 5.10
C PRO A 70 -7.57 -5.48 4.37
N VAL A 71 -6.98 -5.75 3.21
CA VAL A 71 -6.43 -4.71 2.35
C VAL A 71 -7.52 -4.28 1.40
N PHE A 72 -7.75 -2.97 1.28
CA PHE A 72 -8.87 -2.41 0.51
C PHE A 72 -10.22 -2.99 0.94
N GLY A 73 -10.33 -3.36 2.22
CA GLY A 73 -11.58 -3.84 2.79
C GLY A 73 -12.01 -5.22 2.34
N THR A 74 -11.10 -6.03 1.80
CA THR A 74 -11.48 -7.34 1.27
C THR A 74 -10.40 -8.39 1.57
N ASP A 75 -10.70 -9.63 1.25
CA ASP A 75 -9.78 -10.77 1.44
C ASP A 75 -9.03 -11.10 0.14
N ALA A 76 -8.24 -12.16 0.17
CA ALA A 76 -7.43 -12.54 -0.99
C ALA A 76 -8.27 -12.79 -2.25
N ALA A 77 -9.42 -13.44 -2.10
CA ALA A 77 -10.29 -13.70 -3.24
C ALA A 77 -10.87 -12.40 -3.80
N GLY A 78 -11.26 -11.48 -2.92
CA GLY A 78 -11.75 -10.17 -3.33
C GLY A 78 -10.68 -9.34 -4.03
N LEU A 79 -9.44 -9.39 -3.53
CA LEU A 79 -8.32 -8.70 -4.17
C LEU A 79 -8.09 -9.22 -5.60
N ALA A 80 -8.15 -10.54 -5.78
CA ALA A 80 -8.01 -11.13 -7.10
C ALA A 80 -9.11 -10.65 -8.05
N ARG A 81 -10.36 -10.63 -7.57
CA ARG A 81 -11.48 -10.16 -8.37
C ARG A 81 -11.35 -8.69 -8.75
N GLU A 82 -10.99 -7.85 -7.77
CA GLU A 82 -10.84 -6.43 -8.03
C GLU A 82 -9.70 -6.13 -8.99
N SER A 83 -8.59 -6.84 -8.85
CA SER A 83 -7.45 -6.69 -9.75
C SER A 83 -7.85 -7.07 -11.19
N ALA A 84 -8.58 -8.17 -11.35
CA ALA A 84 -9.05 -8.59 -12.66
C ALA A 84 -10.02 -7.59 -13.27
N THR A 85 -10.95 -7.08 -12.46
CA THR A 85 -11.92 -6.07 -12.90
C THR A 85 -11.20 -4.80 -13.32
N GLY A 86 -10.22 -4.36 -12.54
CA GLY A 86 -9.44 -3.17 -12.86
C GLY A 86 -8.71 -3.30 -14.20
N ARG A 87 -8.12 -4.46 -14.46
CA ARG A 87 -7.46 -4.71 -15.73
C ARG A 87 -8.42 -4.62 -16.92
N ARG A 88 -9.62 -5.18 -16.75
CA ARG A 88 -10.64 -5.11 -17.80
C ARG A 88 -11.09 -3.69 -18.08
N LEU A 89 -11.28 -2.90 -17.02
CA LEU A 89 -11.68 -1.51 -17.16
C LEU A 89 -10.58 -0.67 -17.82
N LEU A 90 -9.34 -0.88 -17.41
CA LEU A 90 -8.22 -0.17 -18.02
C LEU A 90 -8.09 -0.48 -19.50
N ALA A 91 -8.37 -1.72 -19.91
CA ALA A 91 -8.29 -2.11 -21.30
C ALA A 91 -9.29 -1.38 -22.19
N LEU A 92 -10.35 -0.84 -21.60
CA LEU A 92 -11.35 -0.06 -22.33
C LEU A 92 -10.96 1.39 -22.51
N LEU A 93 -9.92 1.85 -21.82
CA LEU A 93 -9.49 3.24 -21.87
C LEU A 93 -8.35 3.40 -22.87
N PRO A 94 -8.20 4.58 -23.47
CA PRO A 94 -7.05 4.85 -24.33
C PRO A 94 -5.76 4.73 -23.53
N GLN A 95 -4.74 4.11 -24.12
CA GLN A 95 -3.44 3.99 -23.47
C GLN A 95 -2.72 5.32 -23.33
N ARG A 96 -2.96 6.22 -24.25
CA ARG A 96 -2.33 7.53 -24.23
C ARG A 96 -3.31 8.57 -23.75
N VAL A 97 -2.84 9.43 -22.86
CA VAL A 97 -3.61 10.57 -22.41
C VAL A 97 -3.32 11.72 -23.36
N ARG A 98 -4.39 12.27 -23.92
CA ARG A 98 -4.27 13.48 -24.71
C ARG A 98 -4.40 14.65 -23.75
N PRO A 99 -3.38 15.54 -23.65
CA PRO A 99 -3.48 16.64 -22.69
C PRO A 99 -4.70 17.49 -22.99
N PRO A 100 -5.37 18.03 -21.98
CA PRO A 100 -6.49 18.93 -22.21
C PRO A 100 -6.00 20.17 -22.95
N THR A 101 -6.84 20.70 -23.84
CA THR A 101 -6.52 21.92 -24.53
C THR A 101 -6.56 23.08 -23.55
N THR A 102 -5.59 24.00 -23.70
CA THR A 102 -5.57 25.22 -22.89
C THR A 102 -6.35 26.33 -23.51
N GLU A 103 -6.88 26.16 -24.72
CA GLU A 103 -7.69 27.18 -25.34
C GLU A 103 -8.94 27.40 -24.52
N PRO A 104 -9.36 28.67 -24.36
CA PRO A 104 -10.64 28.89 -23.68
C PRO A 104 -11.72 28.19 -24.47
N ASP A 105 -12.54 27.55 -23.75
CA ASP A 105 -13.63 26.87 -24.38
C ASP A 105 -14.71 27.87 -24.66
N ASP A 106 -14.85 28.18 -25.91
CA ASP A 106 -15.86 29.13 -26.33
C ASP A 106 -17.16 28.49 -26.63
N ALA A 107 -17.28 27.29 -26.26
CA ALA A 107 -18.45 26.53 -26.61
C ALA A 107 -19.60 26.97 -25.75
N PHE A 108 -19.87 28.17 -25.77
CA PHE A 108 -21.01 28.65 -25.08
C PHE A 108 -21.17 30.10 -25.23
#